data_ff1353ac3bff468f2075981df8fbe1d9
#
_entry.id   ff1353ac3bff468f2075981df8fbe1d9
#
_cell.length_a   1.000
_cell.length_b   1.000
_cell.length_c   1.000
_cell.angle_alpha   90.00
_cell.angle_beta   90.00
_cell.angle_gamma   90.00
#
_symmetry.space_group_name_H-M   'P 1'
#
loop_
_entity.id
_entity.type
_entity.pdbx_description
1 polymer ?
#
loop_
_entity_poly.entity_id
_entity_poly.type
_entity_poly.pdbx_seq_one_letter_code
_entity_poly.pdbx_strand_id
1 'polypeptide(L)'
;MAKQNVKNEGDERLESIETTLTRAEQFVIDNQKAIIVVLAIMVVAVLAFFGVKKYYLEPREKDAQAAIYHAEQYFENDNFTTALNGDGNYLGFVDVINDFGGTKTANLAKYYAGVCCLNTGDFSKAVEYLKSYKGKDVLVSSLALGALADAQMELGNVAEAAKAYENAAAKSANSLTSPMYLLRAGMAYEMAGNYAKAIEAYNRIKADYPNSNEGFSIEKNIARAQAEMK
;
A
#
# COMPACT_ATOMS: atom_id res chain seq x y z
N MET A 1 40.58 27.82 -59.05
CA MET A 1 40.73 27.10 -57.75
C MET A 1 39.67 27.56 -56.80
N ALA A 2 38.62 26.80 -56.67
CA ALA A 2 37.51 27.08 -55.71
C ALA A 2 37.92 26.58 -54.34
N LYS A 3 37.99 27.48 -53.36
CA LYS A 3 38.11 27.11 -51.94
C LYS A 3 36.77 26.52 -51.45
N GLN A 4 36.73 25.19 -51.25
CA GLN A 4 35.66 24.56 -50.48
C GLN A 4 35.77 25.01 -49.01
N ASN A 5 34.77 25.76 -48.56
CA ASN A 5 34.59 26.07 -47.15
C ASN A 5 34.09 24.80 -46.45
N VAL A 6 34.97 24.10 -45.79
CA VAL A 6 34.59 22.99 -44.89
C VAL A 6 34.00 23.64 -43.65
N LYS A 7 32.66 23.72 -43.59
CA LYS A 7 31.96 24.08 -42.37
C LYS A 7 32.22 22.95 -41.36
N ASN A 8 32.85 23.28 -40.24
CA ASN A 8 33.18 22.32 -39.19
C ASN A 8 31.88 21.91 -38.49
N GLU A 9 31.71 20.62 -38.18
CA GLU A 9 30.53 20.10 -37.40
C GLU A 9 30.29 20.87 -36.09
N GLY A 10 31.35 21.48 -35.53
CA GLY A 10 31.26 22.34 -34.36
C GLY A 10 30.51 23.65 -34.63
N ASP A 11 30.73 24.26 -35.81
CA ASP A 11 30.06 25.51 -36.18
C ASP A 11 28.57 25.29 -36.46
N GLU A 12 28.21 24.17 -37.08
CA GLU A 12 26.79 23.81 -37.30
C GLU A 12 26.04 23.53 -35.98
N ARG A 13 26.70 22.93 -34.99
CA ARG A 13 26.13 22.73 -33.65
C ARG A 13 25.94 24.05 -32.90
N LEU A 14 26.93 24.95 -32.97
CA LEU A 14 26.84 26.28 -32.38
C LEU A 14 25.70 27.11 -33.01
N GLU A 15 25.61 27.11 -34.35
CA GLU A 15 24.54 27.81 -35.07
C GLU A 15 23.14 27.25 -34.76
N SER A 16 23.03 25.92 -34.58
CA SER A 16 21.77 25.25 -34.15
C SER A 16 21.38 25.58 -32.71
N ILE A 17 22.33 25.71 -31.81
CA ILE A 17 22.11 26.10 -30.44
C ILE A 17 21.68 27.58 -30.37
N GLU A 18 22.37 28.45 -31.12
CA GLU A 18 22.07 29.87 -31.17
C GLU A 18 20.66 30.15 -31.74
N THR A 19 20.26 29.44 -32.80
CA THR A 19 18.90 29.55 -33.37
C THR A 19 17.83 28.99 -32.45
N THR A 20 18.14 27.95 -31.71
CA THR A 20 17.20 27.37 -30.73
C THR A 20 17.01 28.28 -29.51
N LEU A 21 18.08 28.89 -28.99
CA LEU A 21 18.03 29.90 -27.92
C LEU A 21 17.20 31.11 -28.34
N THR A 22 17.43 31.65 -29.56
CA THR A 22 16.67 32.80 -30.06
C THR A 22 15.18 32.50 -30.20
N ARG A 23 14.80 31.30 -30.63
CA ARG A 23 13.41 30.86 -30.70
C ARG A 23 12.78 30.72 -29.31
N ALA A 24 13.53 30.19 -28.32
CA ALA A 24 13.06 30.08 -26.94
C ALA A 24 12.86 31.46 -26.30
N GLU A 25 13.80 32.38 -26.52
CA GLU A 25 13.66 33.78 -26.06
C GLU A 25 12.41 34.45 -26.65
N GLN A 26 12.22 34.29 -27.97
CA GLN A 26 11.07 34.87 -28.65
C GLN A 26 9.75 34.28 -28.18
N PHE A 27 9.70 32.97 -27.95
CA PHE A 27 8.53 32.32 -27.34
C PHE A 27 8.19 32.85 -25.94
N VAL A 28 9.21 33.07 -25.09
CA VAL A 28 9.03 33.63 -23.75
C VAL A 28 8.53 35.09 -23.84
N ILE A 29 9.09 35.90 -24.72
CA ILE A 29 8.69 37.30 -24.92
C ILE A 29 7.24 37.38 -25.43
N ASP A 30 6.89 36.58 -26.44
CA ASP A 30 5.56 36.58 -27.05
C ASP A 30 4.48 36.07 -26.09
N ASN A 31 4.84 35.16 -25.18
CA ASN A 31 3.91 34.55 -24.22
C ASN A 31 4.10 35.03 -22.78
N GLN A 32 4.86 36.06 -22.54
CA GLN A 32 5.22 36.59 -21.21
C GLN A 32 4.03 36.69 -20.26
N LYS A 33 2.92 37.29 -20.71
CA LYS A 33 1.70 37.45 -19.89
C LYS A 33 1.09 36.11 -19.52
N ALA A 34 1.02 35.14 -20.44
CA ALA A 34 0.48 33.83 -20.18
C ALA A 34 1.39 33.05 -19.21
N ILE A 35 2.69 33.13 -19.38
CA ILE A 35 3.68 32.50 -18.50
C ILE A 35 3.57 33.05 -17.08
N ILE A 36 3.47 34.38 -16.91
CA ILE A 36 3.30 35.02 -15.59
C ILE A 36 2.00 34.56 -14.92
N VAL A 37 0.90 34.48 -15.67
CA VAL A 37 -0.39 34.00 -15.13
C VAL A 37 -0.30 32.55 -14.68
N VAL A 38 0.31 31.67 -15.48
CA VAL A 38 0.51 30.25 -15.13
C VAL A 38 1.38 30.11 -13.88
N LEU A 39 2.49 30.86 -13.79
CA LEU A 39 3.35 30.87 -12.61
C LEU A 39 2.60 31.39 -11.37
N ALA A 40 1.80 32.45 -11.51
CA ALA A 40 1.00 32.98 -10.40
C ALA A 40 -0.03 31.94 -9.91
N ILE A 41 -0.73 31.25 -10.81
CA ILE A 41 -1.66 30.16 -10.46
C ILE A 41 -0.91 29.02 -9.75
N MET A 42 0.27 28.63 -10.23
CA MET A 42 1.08 27.59 -9.61
C MET A 42 1.50 27.99 -8.17
N VAL A 43 1.95 29.22 -7.97
CA VAL A 43 2.30 29.72 -6.63
C VAL A 43 1.08 29.71 -5.69
N VAL A 44 -0.07 30.19 -6.16
CA VAL A 44 -1.31 30.18 -5.36
C VAL A 44 -1.72 28.74 -5.02
N ALA A 45 -1.63 27.80 -5.95
CA ALA A 45 -1.93 26.38 -5.70
C ALA A 45 -0.98 25.76 -4.65
N VAL A 46 0.31 26.07 -4.72
CA VAL A 46 1.30 25.62 -3.73
C VAL A 46 1.00 26.23 -2.35
N LEU A 47 0.73 27.52 -2.25
CA LEU A 47 0.38 28.19 -0.99
C LEU A 47 -0.91 27.63 -0.39
N ALA A 48 -1.93 27.40 -1.22
CA ALA A 48 -3.19 26.78 -0.80
C ALA A 48 -2.95 25.34 -0.27
N PHE A 49 -2.14 24.55 -0.97
CA PHE A 49 -1.79 23.19 -0.53
C PHE A 49 -1.11 23.18 0.85
N PHE A 50 -0.10 24.03 1.05
CA PHE A 50 0.59 24.12 2.36
C PHE A 50 -0.32 24.71 3.44
N GLY A 51 -1.17 25.68 3.09
CA GLY A 51 -2.15 26.26 4.01
C GLY A 51 -3.15 25.20 4.52
N VAL A 52 -3.77 24.46 3.61
CA VAL A 52 -4.70 23.37 3.98
C VAL A 52 -3.98 22.30 4.81
N LYS A 53 -2.77 21.90 4.42
CA LYS A 53 -2.01 20.90 5.16
C LYS A 53 -1.74 21.36 6.59
N LYS A 54 -1.22 22.57 6.78
CA LYS A 54 -0.78 23.08 8.08
C LYS A 54 -1.92 23.48 9.01
N TYR A 55 -2.96 24.14 8.47
CA TYR A 55 -4.01 24.74 9.30
C TYR A 55 -5.27 23.88 9.41
N TYR A 56 -5.45 22.89 8.53
CA TYR A 56 -6.61 22.02 8.55
C TYR A 56 -6.23 20.55 8.83
N LEU A 57 -5.28 19.98 8.07
CA LEU A 57 -4.98 18.54 8.19
C LEU A 57 -4.13 18.22 9.42
N GLU A 58 -3.13 19.04 9.78
CA GLU A 58 -2.26 18.74 10.93
C GLU A 58 -2.99 18.82 12.28
N PRO A 59 -3.83 19.84 12.58
CA PRO A 59 -4.65 19.82 13.79
C PRO A 59 -5.60 18.62 13.84
N ARG A 60 -6.30 18.36 12.73
CA ARG A 60 -7.24 17.24 12.63
C ARG A 60 -6.56 15.87 12.81
N GLU A 61 -5.32 15.70 12.35
CA GLU A 61 -4.52 14.50 12.59
C GLU A 61 -4.19 14.33 14.08
N LYS A 62 -3.84 15.43 14.78
CA LYS A 62 -3.57 15.39 16.24
C LYS A 62 -4.81 15.02 17.03
N ASP A 63 -5.95 15.58 16.67
CA ASP A 63 -7.23 15.26 17.32
C ASP A 63 -7.60 13.79 17.07
N ALA A 64 -7.39 13.28 15.86
CA ALA A 64 -7.59 11.88 15.52
C ALA A 64 -6.67 10.94 16.33
N GLN A 65 -5.38 11.32 16.52
CA GLN A 65 -4.44 10.56 17.33
C GLN A 65 -4.84 10.52 18.81
N ALA A 66 -5.39 11.59 19.33
CA ALA A 66 -5.92 11.61 20.69
C ALA A 66 -7.20 10.74 20.80
N ALA A 67 -8.07 10.80 19.81
CA ALA A 67 -9.33 10.07 19.78
C ALA A 67 -9.16 8.55 19.67
N ILE A 68 -8.18 8.07 18.88
CA ILE A 68 -7.96 6.63 18.66
C ILE A 68 -7.40 5.90 19.89
N TYR A 69 -6.75 6.61 20.79
CA TYR A 69 -6.00 6.04 21.91
C TYR A 69 -6.78 5.01 22.73
N HIS A 70 -8.01 5.32 23.13
CA HIS A 70 -8.83 4.41 23.94
C HIS A 70 -9.29 3.20 23.13
N ALA A 71 -9.59 3.36 21.85
CA ALA A 71 -9.92 2.24 20.97
C ALA A 71 -8.74 1.26 20.83
N GLU A 72 -7.51 1.78 20.71
CA GLU A 72 -6.29 0.95 20.72
C GLU A 72 -6.10 0.21 22.04
N GLN A 73 -6.36 0.84 23.18
CA GLN A 73 -6.33 0.18 24.51
C GLN A 73 -7.34 -0.96 24.60
N TYR A 74 -8.59 -0.77 24.11
CA TYR A 74 -9.58 -1.84 24.06
C TYR A 74 -9.13 -2.97 23.12
N PHE A 75 -8.51 -2.64 21.98
CA PHE A 75 -7.99 -3.60 21.03
C PHE A 75 -6.85 -4.45 21.61
N GLU A 76 -5.90 -3.83 22.32
CA GLU A 76 -4.79 -4.51 23.02
C GLU A 76 -5.26 -5.47 24.10
N ASN A 77 -6.44 -5.24 24.68
CA ASN A 77 -7.08 -6.10 25.67
C ASN A 77 -8.10 -7.08 25.05
N ASP A 78 -8.03 -7.33 23.75
CA ASP A 78 -8.92 -8.23 22.99
C ASP A 78 -10.41 -7.86 23.09
N ASN A 79 -10.74 -6.64 23.56
CA ASN A 79 -12.12 -6.16 23.61
C ASN A 79 -12.53 -5.55 22.26
N PHE A 80 -12.56 -6.40 21.23
CA PHE A 80 -12.75 -5.99 19.84
C PHE A 80 -14.07 -5.28 19.58
N THR A 81 -15.15 -5.65 20.28
CA THR A 81 -16.46 -5.00 20.12
C THR A 81 -16.43 -3.56 20.60
N THR A 82 -15.84 -3.30 21.77
CA THR A 82 -15.72 -1.95 22.32
C THR A 82 -14.68 -1.14 21.55
N ALA A 83 -13.56 -1.75 21.15
CA ALA A 83 -12.58 -1.12 20.27
C ALA A 83 -13.20 -0.63 18.97
N LEU A 84 -14.09 -1.43 18.37
CA LEU A 84 -14.77 -1.10 17.12
C LEU A 84 -15.77 0.04 17.27
N ASN A 85 -16.64 -0.02 18.31
CA ASN A 85 -17.83 0.82 18.41
C ASN A 85 -17.76 1.90 19.50
N GLY A 86 -16.70 1.91 20.32
CA GLY A 86 -16.63 2.77 21.51
C GLY A 86 -17.42 2.23 22.71
N ASP A 87 -17.35 2.95 23.83
CA ASP A 87 -18.03 2.63 25.09
C ASP A 87 -19.06 3.71 25.50
N GLY A 88 -19.31 4.67 24.61
CA GLY A 88 -20.18 5.82 24.85
C GLY A 88 -19.49 7.03 25.49
N ASN A 89 -18.31 6.87 26.10
CA ASN A 89 -17.46 7.94 26.61
C ASN A 89 -16.29 8.22 25.65
N TYR A 90 -15.77 7.17 25.03
CA TYR A 90 -14.64 7.22 24.12
C TYR A 90 -15.03 6.63 22.75
N LEU A 91 -14.48 7.24 21.72
CA LEU A 91 -14.73 6.85 20.33
C LEU A 91 -14.14 5.46 20.03
N GLY A 92 -14.88 4.66 19.26
CA GLY A 92 -14.37 3.45 18.64
C GLY A 92 -13.69 3.73 17.30
N PHE A 93 -13.10 2.69 16.69
CA PHE A 93 -12.45 2.84 15.39
C PHE A 93 -13.42 3.31 14.30
N VAL A 94 -14.69 2.90 14.35
CA VAL A 94 -15.71 3.35 13.38
C VAL A 94 -15.95 4.85 13.48
N ASP A 95 -16.04 5.40 14.68
CA ASP A 95 -16.22 6.82 14.90
C ASP A 95 -14.99 7.60 14.42
N VAL A 96 -13.78 7.12 14.73
CA VAL A 96 -12.52 7.72 14.25
C VAL A 96 -12.45 7.75 12.72
N ILE A 97 -12.92 6.69 12.04
CA ILE A 97 -12.97 6.64 10.56
C ILE A 97 -13.92 7.71 10.03
N ASN A 98 -15.08 7.86 10.64
CA ASN A 98 -16.14 8.78 10.21
C ASN A 98 -15.78 10.25 10.50
N ASP A 99 -15.37 10.53 11.74
CA ASP A 99 -15.14 11.88 12.21
C ASP A 99 -13.84 12.50 11.68
N PHE A 100 -12.81 11.67 11.49
CA PHE A 100 -11.48 12.12 11.08
C PHE A 100 -11.08 11.64 9.67
N GLY A 101 -12.04 11.37 8.82
CA GLY A 101 -11.79 10.93 7.44
C GLY A 101 -10.76 11.81 6.72
N GLY A 102 -9.85 11.19 5.97
CA GLY A 102 -8.74 11.86 5.28
C GLY A 102 -7.44 12.00 6.09
N THR A 103 -7.45 11.72 7.41
CA THR A 103 -6.26 11.66 8.24
C THR A 103 -5.54 10.31 8.10
N LYS A 104 -4.26 10.27 8.47
CA LYS A 104 -3.50 9.02 8.52
C LYS A 104 -4.02 8.09 9.62
N THR A 105 -4.40 8.66 10.74
CA THR A 105 -4.98 7.94 11.88
C THR A 105 -6.31 7.29 11.51
N ALA A 106 -7.23 7.99 10.84
CA ALA A 106 -8.48 7.38 10.36
C ALA A 106 -8.23 6.27 9.32
N ASN A 107 -7.17 6.42 8.50
CA ASN A 107 -6.79 5.34 7.59
C ASN A 107 -6.23 4.12 8.35
N LEU A 108 -5.45 4.32 9.44
CA LEU A 108 -4.98 3.24 10.32
C LEU A 108 -6.14 2.59 11.06
N ALA A 109 -7.12 3.37 11.52
CA ALA A 109 -8.33 2.87 12.17
C ALA A 109 -9.11 1.87 11.29
N LYS A 110 -9.05 1.99 9.96
CA LYS A 110 -9.63 0.99 9.04
C LYS A 110 -8.98 -0.39 9.16
N TYR A 111 -7.67 -0.43 9.33
CA TYR A 111 -6.96 -1.69 9.58
C TYR A 111 -7.44 -2.31 10.90
N TYR A 112 -7.45 -1.54 11.99
CA TYR A 112 -7.92 -2.03 13.29
C TYR A 112 -9.39 -2.44 13.27
N ALA A 113 -10.27 -1.64 12.65
CA ALA A 113 -11.69 -1.99 12.49
C ALA A 113 -11.87 -3.30 11.71
N GLY A 114 -11.09 -3.50 10.66
CA GLY A 114 -11.09 -4.75 9.91
C GLY A 114 -10.66 -5.95 10.74
N VAL A 115 -9.62 -5.81 11.56
CA VAL A 115 -9.17 -6.87 12.47
C VAL A 115 -10.20 -7.11 13.59
N CYS A 116 -10.85 -6.06 14.13
CA CYS A 116 -11.94 -6.22 15.08
C CYS A 116 -13.10 -7.02 14.47
N CYS A 117 -13.52 -6.66 13.25
CA CYS A 117 -14.58 -7.38 12.55
C CYS A 117 -14.21 -8.84 12.26
N LEU A 118 -12.95 -9.12 11.93
CA LEU A 118 -12.46 -10.49 11.74
C LEU A 118 -12.59 -11.31 13.03
N ASN A 119 -12.16 -10.75 14.17
CA ASN A 119 -12.22 -11.42 15.47
C ASN A 119 -13.65 -11.54 16.05
N THR A 120 -14.56 -10.69 15.62
CA THR A 120 -15.99 -10.76 16.03
C THR A 120 -16.87 -11.54 15.06
N GLY A 121 -16.31 -12.10 13.99
CA GLY A 121 -17.01 -12.94 13.01
C GLY A 121 -17.78 -12.16 11.93
N ASP A 122 -17.65 -10.83 11.85
CA ASP A 122 -18.23 -10.03 10.76
C ASP A 122 -17.25 -9.96 9.58
N PHE A 123 -17.03 -11.11 8.93
CA PHE A 123 -16.02 -11.26 7.87
C PHE A 123 -16.29 -10.36 6.67
N SER A 124 -17.56 -10.07 6.36
CA SER A 124 -17.91 -9.20 5.26
C SER A 124 -17.44 -7.76 5.51
N LYS A 125 -17.68 -7.21 6.71
CA LYS A 125 -17.16 -5.90 7.09
C LYS A 125 -15.64 -5.89 7.24
N ALA A 126 -15.06 -6.98 7.75
CA ALA A 126 -13.60 -7.11 7.78
C ALA A 126 -12.99 -6.91 6.40
N VAL A 127 -13.53 -7.58 5.37
CA VAL A 127 -13.09 -7.40 3.97
C VAL A 127 -13.26 -5.95 3.50
N GLU A 128 -14.38 -5.29 3.83
CA GLU A 128 -14.64 -3.90 3.44
C GLU A 128 -13.60 -2.94 4.03
N TYR A 129 -13.41 -3.00 5.35
CA TYR A 129 -12.46 -2.14 6.05
C TYR A 129 -11.02 -2.39 5.57
N LEU A 130 -10.58 -3.65 5.50
CA LEU A 130 -9.22 -4.00 5.11
C LEU A 130 -8.91 -3.63 3.64
N LYS A 131 -9.86 -3.76 2.72
CA LYS A 131 -9.73 -3.27 1.34
C LYS A 131 -9.66 -1.74 1.25
N SER A 132 -10.31 -1.04 2.17
CA SER A 132 -10.32 0.43 2.21
C SER A 132 -9.06 1.04 2.84
N TYR A 133 -8.27 0.24 3.57
CA TYR A 133 -6.98 0.66 4.13
C TYR A 133 -5.96 0.90 3.03
N LYS A 134 -5.28 2.05 3.09
CA LYS A 134 -4.27 2.47 2.10
C LYS A 134 -2.98 2.89 2.79
N GLY A 135 -2.38 1.98 3.53
CA GLY A 135 -1.11 2.22 4.20
C GLY A 135 0.08 2.18 3.23
N LYS A 136 1.10 2.99 3.57
CA LYS A 136 2.43 2.95 2.93
C LYS A 136 3.46 2.26 3.81
N ASP A 137 3.10 2.01 5.05
CA ASP A 137 3.93 1.26 5.98
C ASP A 137 4.08 -0.18 5.50
N VAL A 138 5.30 -0.67 5.55
CA VAL A 138 5.67 -1.97 5.00
C VAL A 138 5.08 -3.11 5.83
N LEU A 139 5.13 -3.00 7.16
CA LEU A 139 4.67 -4.05 8.08
C LEU A 139 3.14 -4.08 8.17
N VAL A 140 2.52 -2.95 8.53
CA VAL A 140 1.05 -2.88 8.70
C VAL A 140 0.33 -3.17 7.38
N SER A 141 0.88 -2.74 6.23
CA SER A 141 0.28 -3.07 4.93
C SER A 141 0.33 -4.58 4.63
N SER A 142 1.40 -5.27 5.03
CA SER A 142 1.49 -6.73 4.90
C SER A 142 0.48 -7.43 5.83
N LEU A 143 0.39 -6.97 7.09
CA LEU A 143 -0.58 -7.50 8.07
C LEU A 143 -2.03 -7.27 7.61
N ALA A 144 -2.35 -6.10 7.05
CA ALA A 144 -3.68 -5.80 6.53
C ALA A 144 -4.08 -6.71 5.36
N LEU A 145 -3.13 -7.00 4.45
CA LEU A 145 -3.36 -7.95 3.37
C LEU A 145 -3.51 -9.39 3.89
N GLY A 146 -2.74 -9.77 4.92
CA GLY A 146 -2.89 -11.06 5.59
C GLY A 146 -4.25 -11.22 6.26
N ALA A 147 -4.68 -10.22 7.04
CA ALA A 147 -6.01 -10.20 7.67
C ALA A 147 -7.15 -10.19 6.63
N LEU A 148 -6.96 -9.50 5.49
CA LEU A 148 -7.90 -9.58 4.37
C LEU A 148 -8.01 -11.00 3.81
N ALA A 149 -6.87 -11.68 3.70
CA ALA A 149 -6.86 -13.07 3.24
C ALA A 149 -7.54 -14.00 4.25
N ASP A 150 -7.29 -13.81 5.56
CA ASP A 150 -7.97 -14.54 6.63
C ASP A 150 -9.50 -14.35 6.52
N ALA A 151 -9.98 -13.10 6.37
CA ALA A 151 -11.41 -12.82 6.20
C ALA A 151 -11.99 -13.45 4.92
N GLN A 152 -11.24 -13.49 3.81
CA GLN A 152 -11.67 -14.19 2.60
C GLN A 152 -11.73 -15.72 2.77
N MET A 153 -10.82 -16.30 3.56
CA MET A 153 -10.88 -17.72 3.92
C MET A 153 -12.17 -18.06 4.67
N GLU A 154 -12.51 -17.25 5.67
CA GLU A 154 -13.73 -17.44 6.47
C GLU A 154 -15.02 -17.30 5.65
N LEU A 155 -14.99 -16.49 4.60
CA LEU A 155 -16.09 -16.37 3.62
C LEU A 155 -16.12 -17.51 2.57
N GLY A 156 -15.15 -18.43 2.61
CA GLY A 156 -15.03 -19.51 1.62
C GLY A 156 -14.43 -19.07 0.27
N ASN A 157 -13.95 -17.84 0.15
CA ASN A 157 -13.34 -17.31 -1.07
C ASN A 157 -11.86 -17.72 -1.16
N VAL A 158 -11.60 -19.02 -1.17
CA VAL A 158 -10.26 -19.59 -1.00
C VAL A 158 -9.25 -19.12 -2.06
N ALA A 159 -9.69 -18.99 -3.32
CA ALA A 159 -8.80 -18.56 -4.41
C ALA A 159 -8.38 -17.08 -4.28
N GLU A 160 -9.28 -16.22 -3.81
CA GLU A 160 -9.01 -14.81 -3.51
C GLU A 160 -8.09 -14.68 -2.29
N ALA A 161 -8.31 -15.50 -1.26
CA ALA A 161 -7.47 -15.56 -0.08
C ALA A 161 -6.03 -15.95 -0.42
N ALA A 162 -5.84 -16.97 -1.24
CA ALA A 162 -4.51 -17.40 -1.68
C ALA A 162 -3.72 -16.27 -2.34
N LYS A 163 -4.37 -15.51 -3.25
CA LYS A 163 -3.76 -14.34 -3.89
C LYS A 163 -3.47 -13.22 -2.90
N ALA A 164 -4.36 -12.98 -1.93
CA ALA A 164 -4.17 -11.96 -0.92
C ALA A 164 -2.98 -12.29 0.00
N TYR A 165 -2.79 -13.56 0.37
CA TYR A 165 -1.59 -14.01 1.09
C TYR A 165 -0.30 -13.84 0.28
N GLU A 166 -0.30 -14.17 -1.03
CA GLU A 166 0.85 -13.90 -1.89
C GLU A 166 1.20 -12.41 -1.93
N ASN A 167 0.18 -11.56 -2.05
CA ASN A 167 0.36 -10.10 -2.02
C ASN A 167 0.90 -9.63 -0.65
N ALA A 168 0.43 -10.20 0.46
CA ALA A 168 0.94 -9.92 1.79
C ALA A 168 2.43 -10.28 1.90
N ALA A 169 2.82 -11.45 1.40
CA ALA A 169 4.22 -11.89 1.37
C ALA A 169 5.11 -10.97 0.51
N ALA A 170 4.61 -10.53 -0.63
CA ALA A 170 5.35 -9.68 -1.56
C ALA A 170 5.44 -8.21 -1.09
N LYS A 171 4.45 -7.73 -0.32
CA LYS A 171 4.37 -6.33 0.12
C LYS A 171 5.56 -5.90 0.97
N SER A 172 6.10 -6.84 1.73
CA SER A 172 7.14 -6.60 2.72
C SER A 172 8.15 -7.75 2.69
N ALA A 173 8.87 -7.94 1.58
CA ALA A 173 9.85 -9.02 1.45
C ALA A 173 10.84 -9.06 2.63
N ASN A 174 10.47 -9.74 3.71
CA ASN A 174 11.23 -9.87 4.94
C ASN A 174 11.15 -11.31 5.49
N SER A 175 12.11 -11.68 6.34
CA SER A 175 12.22 -13.02 6.89
C SER A 175 11.19 -13.37 7.99
N LEU A 176 10.38 -12.41 8.43
CA LEU A 176 9.39 -12.62 9.48
C LEU A 176 8.01 -12.94 8.92
N THR A 177 7.46 -12.07 8.06
CA THR A 177 6.07 -12.20 7.59
C THR A 177 5.96 -12.89 6.24
N SER A 178 6.97 -12.76 5.36
CA SER A 178 6.88 -13.33 4.01
C SER A 178 6.80 -14.86 4.00
N PRO A 179 7.65 -15.62 4.74
CA PRO A 179 7.53 -17.08 4.74
C PRO A 179 6.20 -17.54 5.35
N MET A 180 5.70 -16.87 6.40
CA MET A 180 4.40 -17.17 7.00
C MET A 180 3.27 -17.01 5.99
N TYR A 181 3.22 -15.88 5.24
CA TYR A 181 2.16 -15.65 4.27
C TYR A 181 2.32 -16.52 3.01
N LEU A 182 3.54 -16.84 2.59
CA LEU A 182 3.78 -17.83 1.52
C LEU A 182 3.27 -19.22 1.92
N LEU A 183 3.49 -19.65 3.17
CA LEU A 183 2.96 -20.91 3.67
C LEU A 183 1.43 -20.93 3.62
N ARG A 184 0.78 -19.86 4.13
CA ARG A 184 -0.70 -19.73 4.09
C ARG A 184 -1.23 -19.68 2.66
N ALA A 185 -0.54 -18.99 1.74
CA ALA A 185 -0.89 -18.97 0.32
C ALA A 185 -0.84 -20.37 -0.29
N GLY A 186 0.23 -21.12 -0.03
CA GLY A 186 0.38 -22.49 -0.50
C GLY A 186 -0.74 -23.41 0.02
N MET A 187 -1.05 -23.32 1.31
CA MET A 187 -2.16 -24.08 1.91
C MET A 187 -3.52 -23.71 1.30
N ALA A 188 -3.78 -22.41 1.08
CA ALA A 188 -5.01 -21.96 0.43
C ALA A 188 -5.09 -22.42 -1.03
N TYR A 189 -3.95 -22.46 -1.76
CA TYR A 189 -3.92 -23.02 -3.11
C TYR A 189 -4.17 -24.55 -3.12
N GLU A 190 -3.66 -25.31 -2.14
CA GLU A 190 -4.02 -26.73 -2.01
C GLU A 190 -5.53 -26.91 -1.78
N MET A 191 -6.13 -26.12 -0.86
CA MET A 191 -7.57 -26.15 -0.62
C MET A 191 -8.39 -25.81 -1.87
N ALA A 192 -7.86 -24.93 -2.74
CA ALA A 192 -8.47 -24.61 -4.04
C ALA A 192 -8.17 -25.64 -5.14
N GLY A 193 -7.44 -26.73 -4.84
CA GLY A 193 -7.02 -27.74 -5.82
C GLY A 193 -5.93 -27.25 -6.78
N ASN A 194 -5.31 -26.10 -6.53
CA ASN A 194 -4.24 -25.55 -7.37
C ASN A 194 -2.85 -25.94 -6.84
N TYR A 195 -2.56 -27.23 -6.92
CA TYR A 195 -1.31 -27.77 -6.38
C TYR A 195 -0.05 -27.20 -7.04
N ALA A 196 -0.12 -26.83 -8.32
CA ALA A 196 1.00 -26.20 -9.02
C ALA A 196 1.41 -24.87 -8.36
N LYS A 197 0.44 -24.01 -8.05
CA LYS A 197 0.70 -22.75 -7.33
C LYS A 197 1.09 -22.95 -5.87
N ALA A 198 0.55 -23.96 -5.22
CA ALA A 198 0.97 -24.33 -3.87
C ALA A 198 2.46 -24.68 -3.83
N ILE A 199 2.92 -25.53 -4.77
CA ILE A 199 4.32 -25.92 -4.90
C ILE A 199 5.20 -24.69 -5.23
N GLU A 200 4.74 -23.76 -6.07
CA GLU A 200 5.46 -22.54 -6.36
C GLU A 200 5.67 -21.68 -5.10
N ALA A 201 4.61 -21.45 -4.31
CA ALA A 201 4.69 -20.71 -3.05
C ALA A 201 5.65 -21.38 -2.05
N TYR A 202 5.59 -22.70 -1.89
CA TYR A 202 6.47 -23.45 -1.01
C TYR A 202 7.93 -23.44 -1.47
N ASN A 203 8.19 -23.54 -2.77
CA ASN A 203 9.54 -23.44 -3.32
C ASN A 203 10.15 -22.06 -3.09
N ARG A 204 9.35 -20.97 -3.10
CA ARG A 204 9.83 -19.64 -2.72
C ARG A 204 10.27 -19.60 -1.26
N ILE A 205 9.56 -20.25 -0.34
CA ILE A 205 10.00 -20.34 1.06
C ILE A 205 11.36 -21.06 1.12
N LYS A 206 11.47 -22.20 0.44
CA LYS A 206 12.71 -23.00 0.41
C LYS A 206 13.90 -22.22 -0.14
N ALA A 207 13.70 -21.42 -1.19
CA ALA A 207 14.75 -20.68 -1.86
C ALA A 207 15.13 -19.38 -1.12
N ASP A 208 14.12 -18.58 -0.72
CA ASP A 208 14.32 -17.21 -0.25
C ASP A 208 14.42 -17.14 1.29
N TYR A 209 13.80 -18.11 2.01
CA TYR A 209 13.68 -18.11 3.47
C TYR A 209 14.03 -19.47 4.12
N PRO A 210 15.16 -20.12 3.76
CA PRO A 210 15.48 -21.47 4.23
C PRO A 210 15.66 -21.58 5.74
N ASN A 211 16.02 -20.46 6.40
CA ASN A 211 16.25 -20.39 7.84
C ASN A 211 15.03 -19.88 8.64
N SER A 212 13.86 -19.71 8.00
CA SER A 212 12.62 -19.39 8.71
C SER A 212 12.02 -20.65 9.36
N ASN A 213 11.12 -20.46 10.32
CA ASN A 213 10.39 -21.56 10.94
C ASN A 213 9.65 -22.41 9.90
N GLU A 214 9.07 -21.74 8.89
CA GLU A 214 8.37 -22.37 7.78
C GLU A 214 9.35 -23.15 6.87
N GLY A 215 10.54 -22.57 6.62
CA GLY A 215 11.58 -23.14 5.77
C GLY A 215 12.08 -24.49 6.26
N PHE A 216 12.23 -24.67 7.57
CA PHE A 216 12.72 -25.93 8.15
C PHE A 216 11.85 -27.16 7.84
N SER A 217 10.55 -26.98 7.60
CA SER A 217 9.61 -28.08 7.38
C SER A 217 8.95 -28.06 6.00
N ILE A 218 9.31 -27.14 5.13
CA ILE A 218 8.59 -26.88 3.86
C ILE A 218 8.64 -28.05 2.87
N GLU A 219 9.69 -28.86 2.91
CA GLU A 219 9.86 -30.04 2.07
C GLU A 219 8.67 -31.02 2.20
N LYS A 220 8.12 -31.16 3.41
CA LYS A 220 6.93 -31.97 3.67
C LYS A 220 5.71 -31.47 2.91
N ASN A 221 5.52 -30.14 2.89
CA ASN A 221 4.40 -29.50 2.19
C ASN A 221 4.54 -29.66 0.66
N ILE A 222 5.76 -29.48 0.15
CA ILE A 222 6.07 -29.69 -1.27
C ILE A 222 5.76 -31.15 -1.68
N ALA A 223 6.25 -32.12 -0.91
CA ALA A 223 6.04 -33.53 -1.21
C ALA A 223 4.54 -33.91 -1.18
N ARG A 224 3.77 -33.38 -0.22
CA ARG A 224 2.32 -33.58 -0.15
C ARG A 224 1.62 -33.02 -1.38
N ALA A 225 1.86 -31.75 -1.72
CA ALA A 225 1.23 -31.11 -2.87
C ALA A 225 1.59 -31.77 -4.19
N GLN A 226 2.84 -32.32 -4.32
CA GLN A 226 3.25 -33.09 -5.50
C GLN A 226 2.53 -34.45 -5.61
N ALA A 227 2.21 -35.09 -4.49
CA ALA A 227 1.49 -36.35 -4.48
C ALA A 227 0.03 -36.18 -4.94
N GLU A 228 -0.62 -35.06 -4.53
CA GLU A 228 -2.00 -34.73 -4.89
C GLU A 228 -2.15 -34.20 -6.33
N MET A 229 -1.06 -33.78 -6.96
CA MET A 229 -1.07 -33.25 -8.33
C MET A 229 -1.10 -34.38 -9.39
N LYS A 230 -0.86 -35.63 -8.99
CA LYS A 230 -0.88 -36.81 -9.87
C LYS A 230 -2.28 -37.34 -10.11
#